data_da4296abb5fef368bab066dc2e3f121a
#
_entry.id   da4296abb5fef368bab066dc2e3f121a
#
_cell.length_a   1.000
_cell.length_b   1.000
_cell.length_c   1.000
_cell.angle_alpha   90.00
_cell.angle_beta   90.00
_cell.angle_gamma   90.00
#
_symmetry.space_group_name_H-M   'P 1'
#
loop_
_entity.id
_entity.type
_entity.pdbx_description
1 polymer ?
#
loop_
_entity_poly.entity_id
_entity_poly.type
_entity_poly.pdbx_seq_one_letter_code
_entity_poly.pdbx_strand_id
1 'polypeptide(L)'
;MGKSTVYFTDFRCPVGTSQLDKLKKVCLAAGIKNIDMDGKFVAIKMHFGELGNLAFLRPNYAKAVADLCKAQGGVPFLTDCNTLYPGSRKNALEHLDCANLNGFNTITTGCQILIGDGLRGTDEVEVPVPNAEYCPAPKIGRAIMDADIFISLTHFKGHEATGFGGAIKNIGMGCGSRAGKMEQHTSGK
;
A
#
# COMPACT_ATOMS: atom_id res chain seq x y z
N MET A 1 4.47 -25.42 -11.69
CA MET A 1 4.60 -24.43 -10.60
C MET A 1 3.84 -24.95 -9.38
N GLY A 2 4.45 -24.93 -8.19
CA GLY A 2 3.77 -25.30 -6.93
C GLY A 2 2.71 -24.23 -6.58
N LYS A 3 1.67 -24.65 -5.85
CA LYS A 3 0.65 -23.72 -5.36
C LYS A 3 1.23 -22.88 -4.22
N SER A 4 0.98 -21.57 -4.20
CA SER A 4 1.36 -20.69 -3.09
C SER A 4 0.50 -20.97 -1.86
N THR A 5 1.12 -20.98 -0.69
CA THR A 5 0.41 -21.11 0.59
C THR A 5 -0.27 -19.78 0.93
N VAL A 6 -1.56 -19.83 1.26
CA VAL A 6 -2.33 -18.68 1.72
C VAL A 6 -2.66 -18.87 3.20
N TYR A 7 -2.39 -17.85 4.00
CA TYR A 7 -2.70 -17.81 5.42
C TYR A 7 -3.96 -16.99 5.64
N PHE A 8 -4.94 -17.58 6.32
CA PHE A 8 -6.27 -16.99 6.52
C PHE A 8 -6.65 -16.95 7.99
N THR A 9 -7.37 -15.91 8.39
CA THR A 9 -8.08 -15.83 9.66
C THR A 9 -9.43 -15.14 9.47
N ASP A 10 -10.45 -15.56 10.21
CA ASP A 10 -11.78 -14.94 10.21
C ASP A 10 -11.86 -13.76 11.18
N PHE A 11 -13.03 -13.10 11.26
CA PHE A 11 -13.28 -11.98 12.17
C PHE A 11 -13.75 -12.39 13.58
N ARG A 12 -13.96 -13.68 13.85
CA ARG A 12 -14.34 -14.12 15.20
C ARG A 12 -13.19 -13.96 16.18
N CYS A 13 -13.44 -13.31 17.29
CA CYS A 13 -12.43 -13.10 18.34
C CYS A 13 -12.90 -13.78 19.62
N PRO A 14 -12.19 -14.79 20.13
CA PRO A 14 -12.38 -15.29 21.50
C PRO A 14 -12.11 -14.20 22.53
N VAL A 15 -12.68 -14.35 23.73
CA VAL A 15 -12.39 -13.44 24.84
C VAL A 15 -10.88 -13.35 25.06
N GLY A 16 -10.37 -12.13 25.21
CA GLY A 16 -8.95 -11.87 25.41
C GLY A 16 -8.11 -11.84 24.11
N THR A 17 -8.75 -11.94 22.93
CA THR A 17 -8.04 -11.83 21.64
C THR A 17 -8.68 -10.73 20.80
N SER A 18 -7.87 -9.89 20.18
CA SER A 18 -8.31 -8.83 19.25
C SER A 18 -8.10 -9.23 17.78
N GLN A 19 -8.72 -8.49 16.86
CA GLN A 19 -8.45 -8.60 15.42
C GLN A 19 -6.97 -8.29 15.09
N LEU A 20 -6.36 -7.37 15.83
CA LEU A 20 -4.96 -7.01 15.63
C LEU A 20 -4.02 -8.13 16.08
N ASP A 21 -4.35 -8.85 17.16
CA ASP A 21 -3.59 -10.03 17.57
C ASP A 21 -3.67 -11.14 16.52
N LYS A 22 -4.86 -11.33 15.92
CA LYS A 22 -5.05 -12.29 14.83
C LYS A 22 -4.28 -11.90 13.57
N LEU A 23 -4.27 -10.60 13.21
CA LEU A 23 -3.45 -10.09 12.11
C LEU A 23 -1.98 -10.37 12.36
N LYS A 24 -1.45 -10.05 13.54
CA LYS A 24 -0.06 -10.33 13.90
C LYS A 24 0.26 -11.82 13.78
N LYS A 25 -0.60 -12.69 14.31
CA LYS A 25 -0.44 -14.16 14.20
C LYS A 25 -0.40 -14.64 12.76
N VAL A 26 -1.28 -14.13 11.90
CA VAL A 26 -1.29 -14.49 10.46
C VAL A 26 -0.02 -14.02 9.76
N CYS A 27 0.43 -12.78 10.01
CA CYS A 27 1.68 -12.27 9.45
C CYS A 27 2.90 -13.11 9.89
N LEU A 28 2.94 -13.50 11.17
CA LEU A 28 4.00 -14.36 11.70
C LEU A 28 3.98 -15.76 11.07
N ALA A 29 2.80 -16.35 10.93
CA ALA A 29 2.63 -17.65 10.28
C ALA A 29 3.00 -17.60 8.80
N ALA A 30 2.70 -16.48 8.12
CA ALA A 30 3.08 -16.24 6.73
C ALA A 30 4.60 -15.99 6.54
N GLY A 31 5.37 -15.91 7.62
CA GLY A 31 6.83 -15.85 7.55
C GLY A 31 7.40 -14.43 7.53
N ILE A 32 6.68 -13.42 7.98
CA ILE A 32 7.19 -12.03 8.03
C ILE A 32 8.50 -11.92 8.82
N LYS A 33 8.71 -12.79 9.83
CA LYS A 33 9.97 -12.88 10.59
C LYS A 33 11.18 -13.40 9.81
N ASN A 34 10.94 -14.04 8.66
CA ASN A 34 12.01 -14.61 7.84
C ASN A 34 12.57 -13.56 6.85
N ILE A 35 11.98 -12.37 6.83
CA ILE A 35 12.44 -11.26 6.01
C ILE A 35 13.51 -10.51 6.84
N ASP A 36 14.70 -10.40 6.30
CA ASP A 36 15.75 -9.57 6.90
C ASP A 36 15.39 -8.09 6.69
N MET A 37 14.97 -7.43 7.77
CA MET A 37 14.52 -6.02 7.76
C MET A 37 15.50 -5.08 8.47
N ASP A 38 16.56 -5.59 9.10
CA ASP A 38 17.44 -4.76 9.92
C ASP A 38 18.08 -3.61 9.14
N GLY A 39 17.84 -2.38 9.60
CA GLY A 39 18.30 -1.15 8.94
C GLY A 39 17.64 -0.82 7.60
N LYS A 40 16.67 -1.62 7.11
CA LYS A 40 16.07 -1.47 5.78
C LYS A 40 14.82 -0.62 5.78
N PHE A 41 14.62 0.15 4.70
CA PHE A 41 13.37 0.87 4.46
C PHE A 41 12.28 -0.10 4.01
N VAL A 42 11.13 -0.06 4.70
CA VAL A 42 9.98 -0.92 4.43
C VAL A 42 8.79 -0.07 3.97
N ALA A 43 8.47 -0.11 2.69
CA ALA A 43 7.29 0.54 2.15
C ALA A 43 6.04 -0.29 2.43
N ILE A 44 5.17 0.20 3.29
CA ILE A 44 3.84 -0.38 3.52
C ILE A 44 2.85 0.37 2.62
N LYS A 45 2.56 -0.22 1.46
CA LYS A 45 1.65 0.36 0.47
C LYS A 45 0.21 0.07 0.85
N MET A 46 -0.55 1.13 1.00
CA MET A 46 -1.98 1.03 1.27
C MET A 46 -2.74 2.20 0.66
N HIS A 47 -4.05 2.14 0.71
CA HIS A 47 -4.94 3.24 0.33
C HIS A 47 -5.41 3.95 1.60
N PHE A 48 -5.19 5.25 1.72
CA PHE A 48 -5.52 6.04 2.91
C PHE A 48 -7.01 6.42 3.03
N GLY A 49 -7.86 5.86 2.18
CA GLY A 49 -9.27 6.23 2.11
C GLY A 49 -9.51 7.42 1.18
N GLU A 50 -10.76 7.82 1.08
CA GLU A 50 -11.22 9.05 0.41
C GLU A 50 -12.16 9.77 1.36
N LEU A 51 -12.17 11.10 1.38
CA LEU A 51 -13.01 11.87 2.28
C LEU A 51 -14.49 11.55 2.05
N GLY A 52 -15.21 11.31 3.15
CA GLY A 52 -16.62 10.91 3.12
C GLY A 52 -16.89 9.42 2.94
N ASN A 53 -15.86 8.60 2.62
CA ASN A 53 -15.99 7.16 2.54
C ASN A 53 -15.28 6.50 3.75
N LEU A 54 -16.01 5.71 4.52
CA LEU A 54 -15.47 5.02 5.72
C LEU A 54 -15.06 3.56 5.45
N ALA A 55 -15.23 3.05 4.23
CA ALA A 55 -14.90 1.68 3.84
C ALA A 55 -13.42 1.57 3.40
N PHE A 56 -12.50 1.74 4.35
CA PHE A 56 -11.06 1.54 4.15
C PHE A 56 -10.43 0.86 5.37
N LEU A 57 -9.22 0.32 5.22
CA LEU A 57 -8.48 -0.25 6.34
C LEU A 57 -8.15 0.84 7.37
N ARG A 58 -8.45 0.58 8.62
CA ARG A 58 -8.20 1.55 9.71
C ARG A 58 -6.72 1.67 10.03
N PRO A 59 -6.26 2.84 10.53
CA PRO A 59 -4.86 3.07 10.92
C PRO A 59 -4.28 2.02 11.87
N ASN A 60 -5.11 1.42 12.72
CA ASN A 60 -4.73 0.36 13.65
C ASN A 60 -4.11 -0.87 12.95
N TYR A 61 -4.59 -1.24 11.76
CA TYR A 61 -4.01 -2.33 10.97
C TYR A 61 -2.62 -1.94 10.45
N ALA A 62 -2.48 -0.70 9.94
CA ALA A 62 -1.20 -0.18 9.50
C ALA A 62 -0.17 -0.16 10.66
N LYS A 63 -0.59 0.32 11.83
CA LYS A 63 0.24 0.29 13.03
C LYS A 63 0.70 -1.11 13.39
N ALA A 64 -0.20 -2.09 13.40
CA ALA A 64 0.14 -3.46 13.76
C ALA A 64 1.20 -4.06 12.82
N VAL A 65 1.15 -3.76 11.51
CA VAL A 65 2.16 -4.19 10.53
C VAL A 65 3.46 -3.40 10.71
N ALA A 66 3.39 -2.08 10.88
CA ALA A 66 4.56 -1.25 11.13
C ALA A 66 5.34 -1.68 12.40
N ASP A 67 4.61 -2.00 13.48
CA ASP A 67 5.22 -2.52 14.72
C ASP A 67 5.94 -3.86 14.49
N LEU A 68 5.41 -4.74 13.64
CA LEU A 68 6.09 -6.00 13.28
C LEU A 68 7.39 -5.74 12.49
N CYS A 69 7.40 -4.76 11.60
CA CYS A 69 8.61 -4.37 10.85
C CYS A 69 9.66 -3.77 11.81
N LYS A 70 9.26 -2.84 12.66
CA LYS A 70 10.16 -2.22 13.66
C LYS A 70 10.75 -3.24 14.63
N ALA A 71 9.97 -4.23 15.04
CA ALA A 71 10.45 -5.30 15.94
C ALA A 71 11.56 -6.15 15.32
N GLN A 72 11.80 -6.01 14.01
CA GLN A 72 12.87 -6.67 13.25
C GLN A 72 13.96 -5.69 12.80
N GLY A 73 14.02 -4.48 13.38
CA GLY A 73 15.00 -3.44 13.01
C GLY A 73 14.66 -2.66 11.73
N GLY A 74 13.52 -2.94 11.09
CA GLY A 74 13.09 -2.23 9.88
C GLY A 74 12.66 -0.79 10.13
N VAL A 75 12.78 0.05 9.11
CA VAL A 75 12.36 1.45 9.09
C VAL A 75 11.11 1.59 8.22
N PRO A 76 9.90 1.29 8.75
CA PRO A 76 8.67 1.33 7.97
C PRO A 76 8.16 2.74 7.73
N PHE A 77 7.58 2.93 6.55
CA PHE A 77 6.76 4.09 6.23
C PHE A 77 5.50 3.66 5.47
N LEU A 78 4.41 4.41 5.63
CA LEU A 78 3.19 4.20 4.85
C LEU A 78 3.29 4.99 3.55
N THR A 79 2.79 4.42 2.46
CA THR A 79 2.83 5.07 1.15
C THR A 79 1.62 4.78 0.29
N ASP A 80 1.29 5.72 -0.56
CA ASP A 80 0.41 5.64 -1.72
C ASP A 80 0.91 6.63 -2.77
N CYS A 81 0.46 6.53 -4.03
CA CYS A 81 0.71 7.51 -5.06
C CYS A 81 -0.54 8.35 -5.34
N ASN A 82 -0.33 9.58 -5.83
CA ASN A 82 -1.40 10.52 -6.17
C ASN A 82 -2.36 9.95 -7.20
N THR A 83 -3.61 10.45 -7.18
CA THR A 83 -4.67 9.97 -8.08
C THR A 83 -4.80 10.83 -9.33
N LEU A 84 -5.41 10.25 -10.37
CA LEU A 84 -5.79 10.98 -11.59
C LEU A 84 -7.09 11.75 -11.42
N TYR A 85 -8.00 11.20 -10.62
CA TYR A 85 -9.38 11.68 -10.52
C TYR A 85 -9.50 12.95 -9.68
N PRO A 86 -10.53 13.79 -9.93
CA PRO A 86 -10.91 14.83 -9.00
C PRO A 86 -11.16 14.24 -7.60
N GLY A 87 -10.64 14.87 -6.56
CA GLY A 87 -10.76 14.39 -5.18
C GLY A 87 -9.64 14.95 -4.32
N SER A 88 -9.49 14.39 -3.12
CA SER A 88 -8.60 14.90 -2.09
C SER A 88 -7.17 14.34 -2.16
N ARG A 89 -6.77 13.71 -3.26
CA ARG A 89 -5.46 13.03 -3.38
C ARG A 89 -4.75 13.34 -4.70
N LYS A 90 -4.91 14.56 -5.23
CA LYS A 90 -4.35 14.98 -6.53
C LYS A 90 -2.87 15.35 -6.48
N ASN A 91 -2.39 15.78 -5.32
CA ASN A 91 -1.00 16.16 -5.03
C ASN A 91 -0.66 15.73 -3.61
N ALA A 92 0.62 15.74 -3.26
CA ALA A 92 1.06 15.19 -1.97
C ALA A 92 0.47 15.93 -0.76
N LEU A 93 0.24 17.23 -0.83
CA LEU A 93 -0.30 17.99 0.30
C LEU A 93 -1.76 17.61 0.56
N GLU A 94 -2.62 17.68 -0.46
CA GLU A 94 -4.00 17.24 -0.36
C GLU A 94 -4.11 15.76 0.04
N HIS A 95 -3.21 14.92 -0.48
CA HIS A 95 -3.17 13.50 -0.17
C HIS A 95 -2.80 13.23 1.29
N LEU A 96 -1.82 13.97 1.84
CA LEU A 96 -1.46 13.90 3.25
C LEU A 96 -2.58 14.45 4.15
N ASP A 97 -3.24 15.53 3.74
CA ASP A 97 -4.41 16.06 4.45
C ASP A 97 -5.54 15.03 4.50
N CYS A 98 -5.83 14.39 3.36
CA CYS A 98 -6.81 13.30 3.29
C CYS A 98 -6.43 12.13 4.21
N ALA A 99 -5.16 11.72 4.21
CA ALA A 99 -4.66 10.67 5.10
C ALA A 99 -4.84 11.06 6.57
N ASN A 100 -4.46 12.28 6.95
CA ASN A 100 -4.60 12.79 8.31
C ASN A 100 -6.07 12.83 8.77
N LEU A 101 -6.98 13.33 7.93
CA LEU A 101 -8.41 13.39 8.22
C LEU A 101 -9.04 11.99 8.34
N ASN A 102 -8.51 11.00 7.65
CA ASN A 102 -8.88 9.59 7.79
C ASN A 102 -8.16 8.87 8.94
N GLY A 103 -7.38 9.63 9.74
CA GLY A 103 -6.73 9.15 10.94
C GLY A 103 -5.35 8.53 10.74
N PHE A 104 -4.77 8.60 9.54
CA PHE A 104 -3.39 8.14 9.28
C PHE A 104 -2.41 9.27 9.54
N ASN A 105 -1.63 9.14 10.59
CA ASN A 105 -0.52 10.05 10.92
C ASN A 105 0.50 9.33 11.81
N THR A 106 1.59 9.99 12.13
CA THR A 106 2.69 9.39 12.90
C THR A 106 2.29 8.96 14.31
N ILE A 107 1.29 9.61 14.91
CA ILE A 107 0.80 9.27 16.27
C ILE A 107 -0.01 7.98 16.21
N THR A 108 -0.93 7.87 15.27
CA THR A 108 -1.86 6.73 15.16
C THR A 108 -1.20 5.49 14.56
N THR A 109 -0.29 5.65 13.61
CA THR A 109 0.34 4.55 12.88
C THR A 109 1.75 4.22 13.37
N GLY A 110 2.38 5.14 14.08
CA GLY A 110 3.73 4.98 14.60
C GLY A 110 4.84 5.10 13.56
N CYS A 111 4.55 5.44 12.31
CA CYS A 111 5.54 5.66 11.25
C CYS A 111 5.16 6.83 10.35
N GLN A 112 6.13 7.29 9.54
CA GLN A 112 5.93 8.41 8.62
C GLN A 112 5.05 8.01 7.45
N ILE A 113 4.46 9.01 6.78
CA ILE A 113 3.73 8.85 5.52
C ILE A 113 4.52 9.57 4.43
N LEU A 114 4.82 8.89 3.35
CA LEU A 114 5.45 9.45 2.16
C LEU A 114 4.54 9.21 0.96
N ILE A 115 4.25 10.26 0.20
CA ILE A 115 3.54 10.11 -1.06
C ILE A 115 4.56 9.70 -2.12
N GLY A 116 4.37 8.49 -2.65
CA GLY A 116 5.37 7.73 -3.39
C GLY A 116 5.86 8.38 -4.69
N ASP A 117 5.01 9.20 -5.33
CA ASP A 117 5.28 9.88 -6.59
C ASP A 117 5.50 11.40 -6.42
N GLY A 118 5.83 11.85 -5.21
CA GLY A 118 6.22 13.23 -4.90
C GLY A 118 5.08 14.23 -4.94
N LEU A 119 5.45 15.53 -4.90
CA LEU A 119 4.51 16.64 -4.71
C LEU A 119 3.41 16.67 -5.78
N ARG A 120 3.76 16.48 -7.05
CA ARG A 120 2.85 16.61 -8.20
C ARG A 120 2.51 15.28 -8.88
N GLY A 121 2.99 14.16 -8.34
CA GLY A 121 2.80 12.84 -8.93
C GLY A 121 3.70 12.56 -10.14
N THR A 122 4.88 13.19 -10.18
CA THR A 122 5.84 13.13 -11.29
C THR A 122 7.22 12.60 -10.88
N ASP A 123 7.40 12.24 -9.59
CA ASP A 123 8.63 11.61 -9.12
C ASP A 123 8.50 10.09 -9.29
N GLU A 124 9.10 9.57 -10.36
CA GLU A 124 8.84 8.23 -10.85
C GLU A 124 10.09 7.51 -11.36
N VAL A 125 10.00 6.19 -11.44
CA VAL A 125 10.99 5.30 -12.07
C VAL A 125 10.28 4.46 -13.11
N GLU A 126 10.81 4.39 -14.32
CA GLU A 126 10.35 3.44 -15.34
C GLU A 126 10.91 2.06 -15.04
N VAL A 127 10.02 1.07 -15.02
CA VAL A 127 10.36 -0.34 -14.75
C VAL A 127 10.08 -1.17 -15.99
N PRO A 128 11.08 -1.58 -16.76
CA PRO A 128 10.86 -2.39 -17.96
C PRO A 128 10.19 -3.73 -17.63
N VAL A 129 9.11 -4.05 -18.33
CA VAL A 129 8.40 -5.33 -18.23
C VAL A 129 8.56 -6.09 -19.54
N PRO A 130 9.40 -7.14 -19.59
CA PRO A 130 9.60 -7.92 -20.80
C PRO A 130 8.29 -8.52 -21.30
N ASN A 131 8.06 -8.41 -22.62
CA ASN A 131 6.88 -8.94 -23.32
C ASN A 131 5.52 -8.34 -22.87
N ALA A 132 5.52 -7.16 -22.25
CA ALA A 132 4.28 -6.47 -21.93
C ALA A 132 3.59 -5.98 -23.22
N GLU A 133 2.31 -6.29 -23.38
CA GLU A 133 1.54 -5.92 -24.56
C GLU A 133 1.13 -4.43 -24.55
N TYR A 134 0.72 -3.91 -23.38
CA TYR A 134 0.10 -2.58 -23.29
C TYR A 134 0.92 -1.54 -22.53
N CYS A 135 1.75 -1.95 -21.58
CA CYS A 135 2.53 -1.05 -20.74
C CYS A 135 3.94 -1.62 -20.54
N PRO A 136 4.85 -1.45 -21.51
CA PRO A 136 6.17 -2.08 -21.48
C PRO A 136 7.12 -1.47 -20.45
N ALA A 137 6.87 -0.24 -20.00
CA ALA A 137 7.68 0.45 -18.99
C ALA A 137 6.79 1.26 -18.02
N PRO A 138 6.03 0.58 -17.14
CA PRO A 138 5.19 1.28 -16.16
C PRO A 138 6.03 2.21 -15.28
N LYS A 139 5.47 3.39 -15.01
CA LYS A 139 6.08 4.43 -14.19
C LYS A 139 5.63 4.28 -12.75
N ILE A 140 6.53 3.89 -11.88
CA ILE A 140 6.28 3.61 -10.46
C ILE A 140 6.80 4.77 -9.61
N GLY A 141 6.08 5.15 -8.56
CA GLY A 141 6.49 6.20 -7.63
C GLY A 141 7.85 5.90 -7.01
N ARG A 142 8.75 6.90 -7.04
CA ARG A 142 10.16 6.75 -6.65
C ARG A 142 10.33 6.25 -5.24
N ALA A 143 9.63 6.80 -4.25
CA ALA A 143 9.80 6.36 -2.86
C ALA A 143 9.44 4.88 -2.64
N ILE A 144 8.60 4.30 -3.50
CA ILE A 144 8.29 2.87 -3.48
C ILE A 144 9.47 2.07 -4.03
N MET A 145 10.10 2.56 -5.10
CA MET A 145 11.24 1.90 -5.74
C MET A 145 12.53 2.02 -4.93
N ASP A 146 12.66 3.07 -4.11
CA ASP A 146 13.81 3.29 -3.23
C ASP A 146 13.74 2.46 -1.94
N ALA A 147 12.60 1.82 -1.65
CA ALA A 147 12.46 0.94 -0.50
C ALA A 147 13.10 -0.43 -0.76
N ASP A 148 13.74 -0.98 0.27
CA ASP A 148 14.35 -2.32 0.22
C ASP A 148 13.31 -3.44 0.29
N ILE A 149 12.20 -3.17 0.98
CA ILE A 149 11.12 -4.14 1.23
C ILE A 149 9.78 -3.50 0.94
N PHE A 150 8.92 -4.25 0.26
CA PHE A 150 7.57 -3.82 -0.08
C PHE A 150 6.52 -4.73 0.56
N ILE A 151 5.57 -4.13 1.29
CA ILE A 151 4.40 -4.81 1.87
C ILE A 151 3.14 -4.17 1.32
N SER A 152 2.29 -4.96 0.65
CA SER A 152 0.97 -4.51 0.22
C SER A 152 -0.06 -4.79 1.32
N LEU A 153 -0.50 -3.73 2.01
CA LEU A 153 -1.58 -3.79 3.00
C LEU A 153 -2.88 -3.33 2.34
N THR A 154 -3.74 -4.27 1.98
CA THR A 154 -4.81 -4.04 1.03
C THR A 154 -6.19 -4.28 1.59
N HIS A 155 -7.09 -3.31 1.43
CA HIS A 155 -8.53 -3.50 1.52
C HIS A 155 -9.05 -4.05 0.18
N PHE A 156 -9.72 -5.21 0.19
CA PHE A 156 -10.36 -5.71 -1.01
C PHE A 156 -11.83 -5.33 -1.06
N LYS A 157 -12.34 -5.04 -2.24
CA LYS A 157 -13.71 -4.56 -2.45
C LYS A 157 -14.20 -4.81 -3.87
N GLY A 158 -15.49 -4.66 -4.10
CA GLY A 158 -16.06 -4.57 -5.44
C GLY A 158 -15.50 -3.38 -6.21
N HIS A 159 -15.45 -3.48 -7.52
CA HIS A 159 -15.00 -2.41 -8.42
C HIS A 159 -15.83 -2.40 -9.70
N GLU A 160 -16.32 -1.22 -10.10
CA GLU A 160 -17.25 -1.03 -11.21
C GLU A 160 -16.68 -1.50 -12.56
N ALA A 161 -15.41 -1.21 -12.85
CA ALA A 161 -14.79 -1.53 -14.13
C ALA A 161 -14.12 -2.91 -14.14
N THR A 162 -13.59 -3.41 -13.01
CA THR A 162 -12.82 -4.65 -12.94
C THR A 162 -13.51 -5.75 -12.14
N GLY A 163 -14.72 -5.51 -11.65
CA GLY A 163 -15.48 -6.39 -10.77
C GLY A 163 -14.91 -6.48 -9.36
N PHE A 164 -13.58 -6.53 -9.22
CA PHE A 164 -12.87 -6.70 -7.97
C PHE A 164 -11.61 -5.85 -7.90
N GLY A 165 -11.37 -5.19 -6.77
CA GLY A 165 -10.16 -4.45 -6.45
C GLY A 165 -9.51 -5.00 -5.18
N GLY A 166 -8.29 -5.53 -5.29
CA GLY A 166 -7.54 -6.12 -4.19
C GLY A 166 -6.04 -5.85 -4.30
N ALA A 167 -5.21 -6.81 -3.89
CA ALA A 167 -3.76 -6.66 -3.84
C ALA A 167 -3.15 -6.32 -5.20
N ILE A 168 -3.57 -7.01 -6.26
CA ILE A 168 -3.06 -6.75 -7.63
C ILE A 168 -3.33 -5.29 -8.05
N LYS A 169 -4.54 -4.77 -7.79
CA LYS A 169 -4.87 -3.38 -8.09
C LYS A 169 -4.14 -2.39 -7.19
N ASN A 170 -4.01 -2.69 -5.90
CA ASN A 170 -3.26 -1.86 -4.96
C ASN A 170 -1.78 -1.72 -5.37
N ILE A 171 -1.20 -2.75 -5.96
CA ILE A 171 0.15 -2.74 -6.51
C ILE A 171 0.15 -2.11 -7.90
N GLY A 172 -0.48 -2.74 -8.88
CA GLY A 172 -0.37 -2.39 -10.29
C GLY A 172 -0.79 -0.94 -10.58
N MET A 173 -1.98 -0.56 -10.12
CA MET A 173 -2.48 0.81 -10.29
C MET A 173 -2.02 1.73 -9.16
N GLY A 174 -1.98 1.22 -7.91
CA GLY A 174 -1.72 2.03 -6.72
C GLY A 174 -0.29 2.53 -6.64
N CYS A 175 0.71 1.76 -7.10
CA CYS A 175 2.12 2.17 -7.10
C CYS A 175 2.50 3.04 -8.30
N GLY A 176 1.68 3.09 -9.34
CA GLY A 176 1.92 3.96 -10.48
C GLY A 176 1.94 5.44 -10.09
N SER A 177 2.83 6.23 -10.68
CA SER A 177 2.77 7.69 -10.64
C SER A 177 1.49 8.18 -11.33
N ARG A 178 1.20 9.48 -11.29
CA ARG A 178 0.06 10.04 -12.05
C ARG A 178 0.18 9.78 -13.55
N ALA A 179 1.37 9.97 -14.13
CA ALA A 179 1.63 9.68 -15.53
C ALA A 179 1.52 8.17 -15.81
N GLY A 180 2.09 7.34 -14.95
CA GLY A 180 2.00 5.88 -15.05
C GLY A 180 0.56 5.37 -14.96
N LYS A 181 -0.26 5.94 -14.09
CA LYS A 181 -1.71 5.61 -14.03
C LYS A 181 -2.42 6.00 -15.33
N MET A 182 -2.10 7.16 -15.91
CA MET A 182 -2.67 7.59 -17.18
C MET A 182 -2.32 6.61 -18.29
N GLU A 183 -1.05 6.28 -18.44
CA GLU A 183 -0.57 5.32 -19.45
C GLU A 183 -1.25 3.95 -19.32
N GLN A 184 -1.37 3.43 -18.08
CA GLN A 184 -2.05 2.16 -17.83
C GLN A 184 -3.55 2.22 -18.19
N HIS A 185 -4.24 3.35 -17.97
CA HIS A 185 -5.64 3.51 -18.33
C HIS A 185 -5.88 3.69 -19.83
N THR A 186 -4.89 4.21 -20.55
CA THR A 186 -4.99 4.50 -21.99
C THR A 186 -4.24 3.48 -22.86
N SER A 187 -3.76 2.38 -22.28
CA SER A 187 -2.94 1.37 -22.97
C SER A 187 -1.68 1.97 -23.62
N GLY A 188 -1.07 2.94 -22.96
CA GLY A 188 0.16 3.60 -23.44
C GLY A 188 -0.06 4.62 -24.56
N LYS A 189 -1.29 5.08 -24.78
CA LYS A 189 -1.65 6.07 -25.83
C LYS A 189 -1.83 7.46 -25.23
#